data_e6ef2759f116fa5f573dded495c57a3e
#
_entry.id   e6ef2759f116fa5f573dded495c57a3e
#
_cell.length_a   1.000
_cell.length_b   1.000
_cell.length_c   1.000
_cell.angle_alpha   90.00
_cell.angle_beta   90.00
_cell.angle_gamma   90.00
#
_symmetry.space_group_name_H-M   'P 1'
#
loop_
_entity.id
_entity.type
_entity.pdbx_description
1 polymer ?
#
loop_
_entity_poly.entity_id
_entity_poly.type
_entity_poly.pdbx_seq_one_letter_code
_entity_poly.pdbx_strand_id
1 'polypeptide(L)'
;MNRVCQLAFLLAFIFAAPAAWSAEDDNATKESDAKPTSVEMKSISYDPKTVEVPVGGSIVWTNRAFSNHTATSEDGGKTFDTEEIKPGESSAPVKFDKEGQWQYHCKIHGETMSGTVVVKPAAAN
;
A
#
# COMPACT_ATOMS: atom_id res chain seq x y z
N MET A 1 -59.20 -59.58 -10.27
CA MET A 1 -58.00 -60.10 -10.93
C MET A 1 -57.21 -58.95 -11.47
N ASN A 2 -56.22 -58.69 -10.79
CA ASN A 2 -54.86 -58.35 -11.26
C ASN A 2 -54.72 -57.35 -12.34
N ARG A 3 -54.13 -56.27 -11.99
CA ARG A 3 -52.87 -55.93 -12.65
C ARG A 3 -52.29 -54.73 -12.08
N VAL A 4 -51.38 -54.99 -11.40
CA VAL A 4 -50.17 -54.29 -11.14
C VAL A 4 -49.78 -53.32 -12.27
N CYS A 5 -49.88 -52.06 -12.02
CA CYS A 5 -49.28 -51.04 -12.86
C CYS A 5 -47.99 -50.63 -12.22
N GLN A 6 -46.95 -51.03 -12.83
CA GLN A 6 -45.61 -50.55 -12.43
C GLN A 6 -45.43 -49.13 -12.92
N LEU A 7 -45.34 -48.27 -11.97
CA LEU A 7 -44.90 -46.92 -12.20
C LEU A 7 -43.38 -46.91 -12.27
N ALA A 8 -42.87 -46.72 -13.44
CA ALA A 8 -41.49 -46.36 -13.61
C ALA A 8 -41.29 -44.91 -13.18
N PHE A 9 -40.67 -44.72 -12.06
CA PHE A 9 -40.18 -43.45 -11.63
C PHE A 9 -38.93 -43.10 -12.42
N LEU A 10 -39.08 -42.27 -13.39
CA LEU A 10 -37.96 -41.56 -13.99
C LEU A 10 -37.63 -40.36 -13.09
N LEU A 11 -36.71 -40.54 -12.21
CA LEU A 11 -36.07 -39.47 -11.51
C LEU A 11 -35.17 -38.73 -12.48
N ALA A 12 -35.69 -37.66 -13.02
CA ALA A 12 -34.88 -36.68 -13.70
C ALA A 12 -34.05 -35.94 -12.65
N PHE A 13 -32.83 -36.33 -12.50
CA PHE A 13 -31.87 -35.54 -11.78
C PHE A 13 -31.57 -34.32 -12.63
N ILE A 14 -32.19 -33.25 -12.26
CA ILE A 14 -31.76 -31.94 -12.73
C ILE A 14 -30.49 -31.61 -11.99
N PHE A 15 -29.40 -31.86 -12.62
CA PHE A 15 -28.13 -31.28 -12.21
C PHE A 15 -28.23 -29.80 -12.44
N ALA A 16 -28.54 -29.07 -11.40
CA ALA A 16 -28.27 -27.68 -11.39
C ALA A 16 -26.74 -27.51 -11.45
N ALA A 17 -26.26 -27.07 -12.58
CA ALA A 17 -24.89 -26.69 -12.69
C ALA A 17 -24.59 -25.62 -11.64
N PRO A 18 -23.51 -25.74 -10.90
CA PRO A 18 -23.10 -24.68 -10.00
C PRO A 18 -22.87 -23.43 -10.81
N ALA A 19 -23.43 -22.36 -10.33
CA ALA A 19 -23.21 -21.07 -10.89
C ALA A 19 -21.71 -20.87 -11.13
N ALA A 20 -21.40 -20.53 -12.36
CA ALA A 20 -20.06 -20.14 -12.70
C ALA A 20 -19.61 -19.06 -11.73
N TRP A 21 -18.56 -19.33 -11.04
CA TRP A 21 -17.89 -18.34 -10.23
C TRP A 21 -17.21 -17.37 -11.15
N SER A 22 -17.90 -16.33 -11.48
CA SER A 22 -17.24 -15.15 -11.98
C SER A 22 -16.75 -14.38 -10.79
N ALA A 23 -15.62 -14.78 -10.29
CA ALA A 23 -14.89 -13.94 -9.37
C ALA A 23 -13.83 -13.19 -10.16
N GLU A 24 -14.26 -12.44 -11.13
CA GLU A 24 -13.39 -11.47 -11.67
C GLU A 24 -13.81 -10.13 -11.19
N ASP A 25 -13.21 -9.79 -10.11
CA ASP A 25 -12.89 -8.43 -9.83
C ASP A 25 -11.40 -8.24 -10.05
N ASP A 26 -11.01 -8.39 -11.30
CA ASP A 26 -9.69 -8.02 -11.78
C ASP A 26 -9.57 -6.51 -11.94
N ASN A 27 -10.29 -5.76 -11.16
CA ASN A 27 -9.91 -4.42 -10.86
C ASN A 27 -8.90 -4.42 -9.71
N ALA A 28 -7.99 -5.37 -9.78
CA ALA A 28 -6.73 -5.19 -9.12
C ALA A 28 -6.15 -3.91 -9.72
N THR A 29 -6.34 -2.81 -9.04
CA THR A 29 -5.45 -1.68 -9.14
C THR A 29 -4.09 -2.28 -9.38
N LYS A 30 -3.49 -2.00 -10.50
CA LYS A 30 -2.09 -2.32 -10.71
C LYS A 30 -1.38 -1.59 -9.60
N GLU A 31 -1.28 -2.25 -8.48
CA GLU A 31 -0.29 -1.94 -7.50
C GLU A 31 0.99 -1.99 -8.30
N SER A 32 1.56 -0.83 -8.54
CA SER A 32 2.76 -0.77 -9.34
C SER A 32 3.77 -1.63 -8.62
N ASP A 33 4.17 -2.73 -9.22
CA ASP A 33 5.28 -3.57 -8.77
C ASP A 33 6.61 -2.79 -8.76
N ALA A 34 6.52 -1.47 -8.83
CA ALA A 34 7.64 -0.59 -8.71
C ALA A 34 8.19 -0.70 -7.29
N LYS A 35 9.44 -1.08 -7.21
CA LYS A 35 10.19 -1.10 -5.97
C LYS A 35 10.01 0.23 -5.23
N PRO A 36 9.67 0.20 -3.94
CA PRO A 36 9.56 1.42 -3.15
C PRO A 36 10.83 2.26 -3.22
N THR A 37 10.67 3.57 -3.30
CA THR A 37 11.78 4.49 -3.19
C THR A 37 12.27 4.52 -1.75
N SER A 38 13.56 4.46 -1.55
CA SER A 38 14.17 4.42 -0.21
C SER A 38 14.67 5.78 0.23
N VAL A 39 14.38 6.13 1.47
CA VAL A 39 14.93 7.29 2.17
C VAL A 39 15.64 6.78 3.42
N GLU A 40 16.88 7.17 3.62
CA GLU A 40 17.62 6.84 4.83
C GLU A 40 17.45 7.92 5.90
N MET A 41 17.23 7.49 7.12
CA MET A 41 17.24 8.37 8.29
C MET A 41 18.62 8.32 8.91
N LYS A 42 19.28 9.46 8.93
CA LYS A 42 20.58 9.66 9.58
C LYS A 42 20.38 10.34 10.92
N SER A 43 21.43 10.71 11.62
CA SER A 43 21.35 11.21 13.01
C SER A 43 20.27 12.29 13.22
N ILE A 44 20.20 13.28 12.32
CA ILE A 44 19.19 14.36 12.35
C ILE A 44 18.81 14.82 10.93
N SER A 45 18.80 13.92 9.97
CA SER A 45 18.48 14.23 8.59
C SER A 45 17.91 13.06 7.83
N TYR A 46 17.18 13.37 6.77
CA TYR A 46 16.75 12.40 5.77
C TYR A 46 17.66 12.49 4.55
N ASP A 47 17.95 11.35 3.95
CA ASP A 47 18.78 11.28 2.74
C ASP A 47 18.11 10.36 1.69
N PRO A 48 17.67 10.91 0.55
CA PRO A 48 17.70 12.31 0.18
C PRO A 48 16.73 13.16 1.02
N LYS A 49 17.04 14.44 1.18
CA LYS A 49 16.16 15.38 1.90
C LYS A 49 14.86 15.63 1.12
N THR A 50 14.96 15.70 -0.18
CA THR A 50 13.82 15.78 -1.09
C THR A 50 13.79 14.50 -1.91
N VAL A 51 12.68 13.77 -1.83
CA VAL A 51 12.47 12.54 -2.57
C VAL A 51 11.34 12.72 -3.57
N GLU A 52 11.53 12.23 -4.78
CA GLU A 52 10.54 12.28 -5.85
C GLU A 52 9.99 10.89 -6.12
N VAL A 53 8.68 10.80 -6.25
CA VAL A 53 7.98 9.56 -6.63
C VAL A 53 6.87 9.88 -7.62
N PRO A 54 6.53 8.96 -8.53
CA PRO A 54 5.34 9.12 -9.37
C PRO A 54 4.07 8.86 -8.55
N VAL A 55 2.94 9.36 -9.03
CA VAL A 55 1.62 8.99 -8.49
C VAL A 55 1.47 7.46 -8.48
N GLY A 56 1.06 6.91 -7.35
CA GLY A 56 0.99 5.47 -7.12
C GLY A 56 2.30 4.85 -6.61
N GLY A 57 3.38 5.62 -6.58
CA GLY A 57 4.64 5.18 -6.00
C GLY A 57 4.61 5.14 -4.48
N SER A 58 5.53 4.44 -3.89
CA SER A 58 5.66 4.33 -2.44
C SER A 58 7.08 4.63 -1.96
N ILE A 59 7.17 5.02 -0.69
CA ILE A 59 8.43 5.34 -0.03
C ILE A 59 8.57 4.46 1.21
N VAL A 60 9.78 3.99 1.44
CA VAL A 60 10.19 3.29 2.67
C VAL A 60 11.30 4.10 3.33
N TRP A 61 11.15 4.41 4.59
CA TRP A 61 12.18 5.03 5.40
C TRP A 61 12.94 3.97 6.18
N THR A 62 14.25 4.00 6.12
CA THR A 62 15.13 3.08 6.84
C THR A 62 15.99 3.86 7.83
N ASN A 63 15.92 3.48 9.08
CA ASN A 63 16.70 4.15 10.13
C ASN A 63 18.14 3.63 10.17
N ARG A 64 19.09 4.48 9.76
CA ARG A 64 20.53 4.22 9.82
C ARG A 64 21.22 4.92 10.99
N ALA A 65 20.44 5.57 11.84
CA ALA A 65 20.94 6.25 13.03
C ALA A 65 20.99 5.32 14.25
N PHE A 66 21.46 5.86 15.36
CA PHE A 66 21.50 5.14 16.64
C PHE A 66 20.32 5.46 17.57
N SER A 67 19.44 6.37 17.16
CA SER A 67 18.24 6.76 17.89
C SER A 67 16.99 6.48 17.08
N ASN A 68 15.84 6.44 17.75
CA ASN A 68 14.56 6.30 17.08
C ASN A 68 14.24 7.55 16.27
N HIS A 69 13.61 7.37 15.13
CA HIS A 69 13.13 8.46 14.27
C HIS A 69 11.70 8.17 13.76
N THR A 70 11.03 9.21 13.32
CA THR A 70 9.76 9.11 12.60
C THR A 70 9.83 9.86 11.28
N ALA A 71 8.95 9.56 10.36
CA ALA A 71 8.65 10.41 9.21
C ALA A 71 7.15 10.73 9.27
N THR A 72 6.85 11.96 9.64
CA THR A 72 5.49 12.41 9.94
C THR A 72 5.17 13.66 9.14
N SER A 73 4.11 13.63 8.35
CA SER A 73 3.69 14.80 7.56
C SER A 73 3.32 15.98 8.45
N GLU A 74 3.60 17.20 7.97
CA GLU A 74 3.44 18.44 8.75
C GLU A 74 1.97 18.76 9.11
N ASP A 75 1.03 18.12 8.47
CA ASP A 75 -0.40 18.23 8.79
C ASP A 75 -0.80 17.47 10.07
N GLY A 76 0.15 17.19 10.94
CA GLY A 76 -0.06 16.41 12.15
C GLY A 76 -0.11 14.90 11.91
N GLY A 77 0.49 14.43 10.83
CA GLY A 77 0.52 13.03 10.47
C GLY A 77 -0.75 12.53 9.79
N LYS A 78 -1.61 13.42 9.34
CA LYS A 78 -2.86 13.04 8.67
C LYS A 78 -2.63 12.42 7.31
N THR A 79 -1.66 12.90 6.55
CA THR A 79 -1.30 12.34 5.26
C THR A 79 -0.51 11.06 5.44
N PHE A 80 0.53 11.07 6.27
CA PHE A 80 1.26 9.88 6.64
C PHE A 80 2.03 10.05 7.96
N ASP A 81 2.23 8.94 8.62
CA ASP A 81 3.05 8.83 9.82
C ASP A 81 3.61 7.42 9.90
N THR A 82 4.91 7.30 9.92
CA THR A 82 5.56 5.98 9.99
C THR A 82 5.57 5.38 11.39
N GLU A 83 5.16 6.17 12.40
CA GLU A 83 5.45 5.85 13.79
C GLU A 83 6.96 5.77 14.05
N GLU A 84 7.36 5.35 15.24
CA GLU A 84 8.78 5.24 15.60
C GLU A 84 9.44 4.08 14.86
N ILE A 85 10.52 4.39 14.18
CA ILE A 85 11.39 3.41 13.52
C ILE A 85 12.68 3.32 14.34
N LYS A 86 12.93 2.14 14.86
CA LYS A 86 14.14 1.89 15.67
C LYS A 86 15.39 1.81 14.78
N PRO A 87 16.58 1.98 15.38
CA PRO A 87 17.84 1.78 14.66
C PRO A 87 17.88 0.45 13.91
N GLY A 88 18.20 0.51 12.62
CA GLY A 88 18.27 -0.66 11.74
C GLY A 88 16.95 -1.13 11.16
N GLU A 89 15.82 -0.59 11.61
CA GLU A 89 14.49 -0.95 11.09
C GLU A 89 14.06 -0.05 9.94
N SER A 90 13.06 -0.51 9.21
CA SER A 90 12.42 0.23 8.11
C SER A 90 10.93 0.37 8.35
N SER A 91 10.35 1.44 7.83
CA SER A 91 8.90 1.63 7.83
C SER A 91 8.20 0.64 6.90
N ALA A 92 6.90 0.47 7.08
CA ALA A 92 6.05 -0.05 6.03
C ALA A 92 6.07 0.92 4.82
N PRO A 93 5.84 0.43 3.58
CA PRO A 93 5.72 1.31 2.43
C PRO A 93 4.55 2.28 2.58
N VAL A 94 4.81 3.56 2.34
CA VAL A 94 3.79 4.62 2.31
C VAL A 94 3.51 4.97 0.86
N LYS A 95 2.28 4.77 0.43
CA LYS A 95 1.86 5.02 -0.95
C LYS A 95 1.35 6.45 -1.12
N PHE A 96 1.69 7.07 -2.24
CA PHE A 96 1.27 8.44 -2.59
C PHE A 96 0.43 8.42 -3.87
N ASP A 97 -0.86 8.71 -3.74
CA ASP A 97 -1.83 8.62 -4.83
C ASP A 97 -2.20 9.97 -5.44
N LYS A 98 -1.69 11.06 -4.90
CA LYS A 98 -1.95 12.42 -5.37
C LYS A 98 -0.67 13.14 -5.69
N GLU A 99 -0.70 13.91 -6.80
CA GLU A 99 0.36 14.86 -7.11
C GLU A 99 0.44 15.96 -6.07
N GLY A 100 1.64 16.46 -5.83
CA GLY A 100 1.89 17.57 -4.94
C GLY A 100 3.18 17.44 -4.16
N GLN A 101 3.30 18.28 -3.16
CA GLN A 101 4.44 18.27 -2.25
C GLN A 101 3.95 18.13 -0.82
N TRP A 102 4.59 17.24 -0.07
CA TRP A 102 4.33 17.06 1.34
C TRP A 102 5.61 17.23 2.12
N GLN A 103 5.59 18.18 3.02
CA GLN A 103 6.68 18.35 3.99
C GLN A 103 6.44 17.39 5.15
N TYR A 104 7.52 16.90 5.70
CA TYR A 104 7.48 16.01 6.86
C TYR A 104 8.68 16.25 7.75
N HIS A 105 8.56 15.82 8.99
CA HIS A 105 9.61 15.94 9.98
C HIS A 105 9.62 14.74 10.93
N CYS A 106 10.65 14.64 11.74
CA CYS A 106 10.72 13.68 12.82
C CYS A 106 10.06 14.25 14.08
N LYS A 107 9.09 13.55 14.66
CA LYS A 107 8.44 13.98 15.90
C LYS A 107 9.40 14.18 17.06
N ILE A 108 10.49 13.42 17.06
CA ILE A 108 11.48 13.41 18.16
C ILE A 108 12.41 14.61 18.08
N HIS A 109 12.83 15.01 16.87
CA HIS A 109 13.80 16.07 16.62
C HIS A 109 13.18 17.36 16.07
N GLY A 110 11.86 17.35 15.83
CA GLY A 110 11.15 18.49 15.28
C GLY A 110 11.63 18.89 13.88
N GLU A 111 11.46 20.16 13.55
CA GLU A 111 11.79 20.72 12.23
C GLU A 111 13.28 20.64 11.87
N THR A 112 14.15 20.44 12.85
CA THR A 112 15.58 20.25 12.62
C THR A 112 15.85 19.06 11.72
N MET A 113 15.02 18.02 11.83
CA MET A 113 15.04 16.86 10.97
C MET A 113 13.80 16.85 10.09
N SER A 114 13.90 17.49 8.93
CA SER A 114 12.78 17.63 7.99
C SER A 114 13.14 17.19 6.58
N GLY A 115 12.14 16.83 5.80
CA GLY A 115 12.25 16.43 4.41
C GLY A 115 11.02 16.79 3.60
N THR A 116 11.09 16.55 2.31
CA THR A 116 10.00 16.82 1.36
C THR A 116 9.79 15.62 0.45
N VAL A 117 8.54 15.24 0.29
CA VAL A 117 8.12 14.31 -0.76
C VAL A 117 7.50 15.09 -1.90
N VAL A 118 8.00 14.87 -3.11
CA VAL A 118 7.43 15.42 -4.33
C VAL A 118 6.80 14.30 -5.13
N VAL A 119 5.48 14.34 -5.28
CA VAL A 119 4.75 13.36 -6.09
C VAL A 119 4.46 13.96 -7.44
N LYS A 120 5.05 13.38 -8.47
CA LYS A 120 4.94 13.80 -9.86
C LYS A 120 3.86 13.01 -10.59
N PRO A 121 3.32 13.55 -11.70
CA PRO A 121 2.45 12.76 -12.55
C PRO A 121 3.09 11.42 -12.90
N ALA A 122 2.27 10.38 -12.97
CA ALA A 122 2.74 9.09 -13.46
C ALA A 122 3.32 9.26 -14.87
N ALA A 123 4.46 8.61 -15.15
CA ALA A 123 5.05 8.66 -16.46
C ALA A 123 4.05 8.13 -17.49
N ALA A 124 3.65 8.98 -18.42
CA ALA A 124 2.82 8.57 -19.55
C ALA A 124 3.66 7.73 -20.51
N ASN A 125 3.25 6.52 -20.73
CA ASN A 125 3.76 5.68 -21.81
C ASN A 125 2.93 5.89 -23.06
#